data_a5bc781bda03e666892309c2e10b15eb
#
_entry.id   a5bc781bda03e666892309c2e10b15eb
#
_cell.length_a   1.000
_cell.length_b   1.000
_cell.length_c   1.000
_cell.angle_alpha   90.00
_cell.angle_beta   90.00
_cell.angle_gamma   90.00
#
_symmetry.space_group_name_H-M   'P 1'
#
loop_
_entity.id
_entity.type
_entity.pdbx_description
1 polymer ?
#
loop_
_entity_poly.entity_id
_entity_poly.type
_entity_poly.pdbx_seq_one_letter_code
_entity_poly.pdbx_strand_id
1 'polypeptide(L)'
;MRKVFNVILIFFCITTVWGQNTSQKSKYEFTITKANPITPVKNQSRSGTCWDYATVGFFEAEILRKTGRTYDLCEMFVANKNYVDEAIYHVRQHGDSRFSEGGSADDVLAVLRTHGICPEEAMPAPGSLTGDSLANFTEFFSLLTPYVEAVAKNKAQKLSRQWLEGYQSILDAYLGKCPERFTYEGQTYTPKTFAESLGLNFDEYVSITSFTHHPFGTWFTIEAPYKWRPQLSYNVPLKKLIQIIDEAIEQGYTVCWGGDVSGNGFDRQGLALEETQPTQEKRQQRFDTWDATYDHVMLIYGTAKDQNGRDFYLVKNSWGESGDYKGTWYMQKNYIALNTTYIFLNKNALLTAP
;
A
#
# COMPACT_ATOMS: atom_id res chain seq x y z
N MET A 1 51.56 -36.88 -60.29
CA MET A 1 50.12 -36.88 -59.98
C MET A 1 49.92 -35.86 -58.88
N ARG A 2 49.49 -34.63 -59.17
CA ARG A 2 49.21 -33.58 -58.25
C ARG A 2 47.70 -33.64 -57.92
N LYS A 3 47.37 -33.84 -56.62
CA LYS A 3 46.00 -33.75 -56.14
C LYS A 3 45.71 -32.25 -55.75
N VAL A 4 44.73 -31.68 -56.44
CA VAL A 4 44.19 -30.35 -56.13
C VAL A 4 43.11 -30.50 -55.06
N PHE A 5 43.26 -29.82 -53.90
CA PHE A 5 42.24 -29.74 -52.89
C PHE A 5 41.43 -28.46 -53.13
N ASN A 6 40.15 -28.62 -53.46
CA ASN A 6 39.20 -27.52 -53.51
C ASN A 6 38.69 -27.23 -52.07
N VAL A 7 38.99 -26.05 -51.57
CA VAL A 7 38.42 -25.52 -50.30
C VAL A 7 37.17 -24.72 -50.66
N ILE A 8 36.01 -25.22 -50.24
CA ILE A 8 34.75 -24.52 -50.34
C ILE A 8 34.61 -23.64 -49.09
N LEU A 9 34.69 -22.32 -49.25
CA LEU A 9 34.37 -21.36 -48.20
C LEU A 9 32.85 -21.18 -48.15
N ILE A 10 32.21 -21.64 -47.06
CA ILE A 10 30.81 -21.37 -46.74
C ILE A 10 30.74 -20.06 -45.97
N PHE A 11 30.21 -19.01 -46.60
CA PHE A 11 29.87 -17.75 -45.94
C PHE A 11 28.59 -17.93 -45.15
N PHE A 12 28.69 -17.93 -43.81
CA PHE A 12 27.53 -17.80 -42.93
C PHE A 12 27.12 -16.33 -42.86
N CYS A 13 26.06 -15.95 -43.55
CA CYS A 13 25.38 -14.66 -43.31
C CYS A 13 24.66 -14.72 -41.97
N ILE A 14 25.22 -14.10 -40.93
CA ILE A 14 24.52 -13.84 -39.66
C ILE A 14 23.60 -12.65 -39.92
N THR A 15 22.34 -12.90 -40.19
CA THR A 15 21.31 -11.84 -40.11
C THR A 15 20.99 -11.56 -38.64
N THR A 16 21.52 -10.45 -38.12
CA THR A 16 21.08 -9.91 -36.86
C THR A 16 19.65 -9.41 -37.03
N VAL A 17 18.69 -10.19 -36.55
CA VAL A 17 17.31 -9.73 -36.36
C VAL A 17 17.33 -8.76 -35.19
N TRP A 18 17.33 -7.48 -35.48
CA TRP A 18 17.00 -6.44 -34.51
C TRP A 18 15.51 -6.59 -34.19
N GLY A 19 15.20 -7.23 -33.08
CA GLY A 19 13.86 -7.19 -32.53
C GLY A 19 13.53 -5.74 -32.16
N GLN A 20 12.75 -5.07 -33.00
CA GLN A 20 12.09 -3.83 -32.59
C GLN A 20 11.11 -4.23 -31.48
N ASN A 21 11.44 -3.86 -30.24
CA ASN A 21 10.47 -3.74 -29.16
C ASN A 21 9.49 -2.62 -29.56
N THR A 22 8.51 -2.91 -30.39
CA THR A 22 7.32 -2.08 -30.51
C THR A 22 6.59 -2.21 -29.18
N SER A 23 6.74 -1.23 -28.29
CA SER A 23 5.81 -1.05 -27.18
C SER A 23 4.42 -1.00 -27.80
N GLN A 24 3.63 -2.04 -27.54
CA GLN A 24 2.26 -2.12 -28.01
C GLN A 24 1.53 -0.98 -27.32
N LYS A 25 1.24 0.10 -28.06
CA LYS A 25 0.55 1.28 -27.53
C LYS A 25 -0.72 0.83 -26.82
N SER A 26 -0.96 1.28 -25.60
CA SER A 26 -2.15 0.93 -24.84
C SER A 26 -3.41 1.02 -25.71
N LYS A 27 -4.26 0.01 -25.66
CA LYS A 27 -5.55 -0.04 -26.35
C LYS A 27 -6.54 1.02 -25.84
N TYR A 28 -6.21 1.66 -24.72
CA TYR A 28 -7.07 2.59 -24.00
C TYR A 28 -6.54 4.02 -24.15
N GLU A 29 -7.46 4.95 -24.45
CA GLU A 29 -7.23 6.37 -24.41
C GLU A 29 -8.12 6.97 -23.31
N PHE A 30 -7.49 7.70 -22.38
CA PHE A 30 -8.17 8.24 -21.22
C PHE A 30 -8.26 9.76 -21.27
N THR A 31 -9.43 10.28 -20.92
CA THR A 31 -9.64 11.69 -20.60
C THR A 31 -9.78 11.83 -19.09
N ILE A 32 -8.80 12.49 -18.46
CA ILE A 32 -8.84 12.79 -17.02
C ILE A 32 -9.93 13.83 -16.77
N THR A 33 -10.89 13.53 -15.91
CA THR A 33 -11.97 14.42 -15.54
C THR A 33 -11.69 15.20 -14.27
N LYS A 34 -10.95 14.60 -13.33
CA LYS A 34 -10.48 15.20 -12.08
C LYS A 34 -9.16 14.56 -11.66
N ALA A 35 -8.24 15.35 -11.16
CA ALA A 35 -7.02 14.85 -10.50
C ALA A 35 -6.67 15.76 -9.33
N ASN A 36 -6.61 15.21 -8.14
CA ASN A 36 -6.20 15.91 -6.93
C ASN A 36 -4.69 15.85 -6.77
N PRO A 37 -4.04 16.86 -6.19
CA PRO A 37 -2.60 16.86 -5.97
C PRO A 37 -2.15 15.69 -5.08
N ILE A 38 -1.08 15.03 -5.48
CA ILE A 38 -0.41 13.95 -4.73
C ILE A 38 1.10 14.14 -4.78
N THR A 39 1.79 13.46 -3.86
CA THR A 39 3.25 13.36 -3.87
C THR A 39 3.74 12.36 -4.93
N PRO A 40 5.03 12.39 -5.31
CA PRO A 40 5.60 11.46 -6.30
C PRO A 40 5.33 9.98 -5.96
N VAL A 41 5.37 9.13 -6.99
CA VAL A 41 5.26 7.68 -6.82
C VAL A 41 6.54 7.15 -6.18
N LYS A 42 6.38 6.37 -5.11
CA LYS A 42 7.48 5.66 -4.43
C LYS A 42 7.52 4.19 -4.83
N ASN A 43 8.56 3.46 -4.41
CA ASN A 43 8.74 2.06 -4.75
C ASN A 43 8.97 1.21 -3.50
N GLN A 44 7.96 0.44 -3.09
CA GLN A 44 8.08 -0.54 -2.00
C GLN A 44 8.98 -1.73 -2.34
N SER A 45 9.28 -1.93 -3.65
CA SER A 45 10.11 -3.02 -4.16
C SER A 45 9.67 -4.40 -3.66
N ARG A 46 10.56 -5.18 -3.05
CA ARG A 46 10.31 -6.53 -2.55
C ARG A 46 9.95 -6.53 -1.06
N SER A 47 8.98 -5.72 -0.69
CA SER A 47 8.42 -5.69 0.66
C SER A 47 6.90 -5.78 0.61
N GLY A 48 6.28 -6.37 1.62
CA GLY A 48 4.82 -6.40 1.80
C GLY A 48 4.26 -5.12 2.42
N THR A 49 4.89 -3.95 2.17
CA THR A 49 4.57 -2.67 2.81
C THR A 49 3.67 -1.75 1.96
N CYS A 50 2.89 -2.30 1.02
CA CYS A 50 1.95 -1.51 0.23
C CYS A 50 0.99 -0.68 1.10
N TRP A 51 0.55 -1.24 2.23
CA TRP A 51 -0.32 -0.58 3.21
C TRP A 51 0.32 0.69 3.78
N ASP A 52 1.62 0.66 4.00
CA ASP A 52 2.40 1.77 4.54
C ASP A 52 2.62 2.84 3.47
N TYR A 53 3.22 2.48 2.33
CA TYR A 53 3.48 3.40 1.21
C TYR A 53 2.23 4.13 0.73
N ALA A 54 1.10 3.42 0.58
CA ALA A 54 -0.14 4.03 0.13
C ALA A 54 -0.73 4.97 1.18
N THR A 55 -0.66 4.60 2.47
CA THR A 55 -1.26 5.41 3.53
C THR A 55 -0.37 6.58 3.94
N VAL A 56 0.95 6.42 3.94
CA VAL A 56 1.88 7.55 4.11
C VAL A 56 1.68 8.54 2.98
N GLY A 57 1.61 8.06 1.72
CA GLY A 57 1.29 8.90 0.57
C GLY A 57 -0.08 9.58 0.66
N PHE A 58 -1.08 8.94 1.31
CA PHE A 58 -2.35 9.57 1.63
C PHE A 58 -2.17 10.74 2.62
N PHE A 59 -1.41 10.56 3.70
CA PHE A 59 -1.15 11.63 4.66
C PHE A 59 -0.31 12.76 4.06
N GLU A 60 0.64 12.46 3.21
CA GLU A 60 1.39 13.46 2.42
C GLU A 60 0.45 14.30 1.54
N ALA A 61 -0.52 13.66 0.87
CA ALA A 61 -1.55 14.36 0.08
C ALA A 61 -2.48 15.21 0.95
N GLU A 62 -2.84 14.74 2.14
CA GLU A 62 -3.62 15.51 3.12
C GLU A 62 -2.87 16.77 3.60
N ILE A 63 -1.58 16.64 3.89
CA ILE A 63 -0.73 17.79 4.25
C ILE A 63 -0.66 18.77 3.07
N LEU A 64 -0.39 18.27 1.87
CA LEU A 64 -0.32 19.08 0.66
C LEU A 64 -1.65 19.83 0.42
N ARG A 65 -2.79 19.15 0.55
CA ARG A 65 -4.11 19.75 0.40
C ARG A 65 -4.38 20.85 1.45
N LYS A 66 -3.98 20.64 2.71
CA LYS A 66 -4.22 21.56 3.83
C LYS A 66 -3.27 22.76 3.82
N THR A 67 -2.02 22.55 3.46
CA THR A 67 -0.95 23.54 3.69
C THR A 67 -0.27 24.06 2.42
N GLY A 68 -0.46 23.39 1.28
CA GLY A 68 0.29 23.63 0.06
C GLY A 68 1.75 23.16 0.10
N ARG A 69 2.19 22.51 1.21
CA ARG A 69 3.57 22.04 1.40
C ARG A 69 3.68 20.57 1.07
N THR A 70 4.76 20.18 0.42
CA THR A 70 5.10 18.79 0.14
C THR A 70 6.05 18.27 1.21
N TYR A 71 5.77 17.07 1.71
CA TYR A 71 6.65 16.34 2.63
C TYR A 71 6.95 14.96 2.04
N ASP A 72 8.14 14.47 2.31
CA ASP A 72 8.59 13.11 2.05
C ASP A 72 8.71 12.40 3.41
N LEU A 73 7.69 11.63 3.78
CA LEU A 73 7.59 10.98 5.08
C LEU A 73 8.16 9.55 5.01
N CYS A 74 8.74 9.08 6.11
CA CYS A 74 9.49 7.83 6.15
C CYS A 74 8.58 6.62 6.43
N GLU A 75 8.37 5.79 5.42
CA GLU A 75 7.64 4.53 5.54
C GLU A 75 8.36 3.54 6.45
N MET A 76 9.68 3.47 6.39
CA MET A 76 10.44 2.53 7.22
C MET A 76 10.34 2.83 8.71
N PHE A 77 10.13 4.09 9.10
CA PHE A 77 9.80 4.45 10.49
C PHE A 77 8.46 3.82 10.91
N VAL A 78 7.46 3.93 10.06
CA VAL A 78 6.12 3.38 10.33
C VAL A 78 6.18 1.86 10.39
N ALA A 79 6.81 1.20 9.41
CA ALA A 79 7.01 -0.24 9.39
C ALA A 79 7.72 -0.74 10.65
N ASN A 80 8.84 -0.09 11.07
CA ASN A 80 9.57 -0.45 12.28
C ASN A 80 8.66 -0.41 13.53
N LYS A 81 7.92 0.68 13.73
CA LYS A 81 7.05 0.82 14.90
C LYS A 81 5.86 -0.14 14.87
N ASN A 82 5.25 -0.33 13.70
CA ASN A 82 4.15 -1.28 13.54
C ASN A 82 4.57 -2.72 13.83
N TYR A 83 5.73 -3.16 13.32
CA TYR A 83 6.22 -4.52 13.54
C TYR A 83 6.59 -4.77 15.02
N VAL A 84 7.02 -3.75 15.77
CA VAL A 84 7.19 -3.87 17.23
C VAL A 84 5.84 -4.11 17.91
N ASP A 85 4.83 -3.30 17.58
CA ASP A 85 3.49 -3.44 18.15
C ASP A 85 2.86 -4.79 17.82
N GLU A 86 3.01 -5.25 16.56
CA GLU A 86 2.50 -6.52 16.08
C GLU A 86 3.19 -7.71 16.76
N ALA A 87 4.52 -7.67 16.92
CA ALA A 87 5.26 -8.69 17.63
C ALA A 87 4.82 -8.80 19.10
N ILE A 88 4.65 -7.67 19.78
CA ILE A 88 4.14 -7.63 21.16
C ILE A 88 2.72 -8.24 21.22
N TYR A 89 1.87 -7.90 20.28
CA TYR A 89 0.51 -8.45 20.19
C TYR A 89 0.55 -9.96 19.97
N HIS A 90 1.34 -10.43 18.99
CA HIS A 90 1.49 -11.85 18.67
C HIS A 90 2.00 -12.68 19.86
N VAL A 91 3.00 -12.17 20.57
CA VAL A 91 3.53 -12.82 21.78
C VAL A 91 2.46 -12.89 22.89
N ARG A 92 1.65 -11.81 23.07
CA ARG A 92 0.54 -11.79 24.04
C ARG A 92 -0.61 -12.72 23.65
N GLN A 93 -0.80 -12.98 22.36
CA GLN A 93 -1.76 -13.98 21.85
C GLN A 93 -1.18 -15.40 21.85
N HIS A 94 0.01 -15.62 22.44
CA HIS A 94 0.70 -16.90 22.48
C HIS A 94 0.94 -17.55 21.10
N GLY A 95 1.09 -16.70 20.06
CA GLY A 95 1.27 -17.14 18.67
C GLY A 95 -0.05 -17.46 17.95
N ASP A 96 -1.21 -17.17 18.55
CA ASP A 96 -2.52 -17.38 17.94
C ASP A 96 -3.03 -16.11 17.25
N SER A 97 -2.17 -15.51 16.45
CA SER A 97 -2.49 -14.41 15.53
C SER A 97 -1.58 -14.52 14.31
N ARG A 98 -1.94 -13.86 13.22
CA ARG A 98 -1.03 -13.75 12.08
C ARG A 98 0.04 -12.72 12.39
N PHE A 99 1.31 -13.05 12.14
CA PHE A 99 2.44 -12.15 12.13
C PHE A 99 3.04 -12.15 10.71
N SER A 100 3.10 -10.98 10.05
CA SER A 100 3.50 -10.90 8.63
C SER A 100 3.95 -9.49 8.23
N GLU A 101 4.39 -9.33 6.98
CA GLU A 101 4.73 -8.03 6.40
C GLU A 101 3.51 -7.10 6.20
N GLY A 102 2.32 -7.67 6.11
CA GLY A 102 1.10 -6.94 5.81
C GLY A 102 0.57 -6.12 6.98
N GLY A 103 -0.23 -5.12 6.64
CA GLY A 103 -0.90 -4.23 7.59
C GLY A 103 -2.05 -3.49 6.90
N SER A 104 -2.54 -2.42 7.51
CA SER A 104 -3.65 -1.63 7.01
C SER A 104 -3.43 -0.12 7.21
N ALA A 105 -4.27 0.71 6.59
CA ALA A 105 -4.24 2.16 6.79
C ALA A 105 -4.44 2.54 8.27
N ASP A 106 -5.24 1.77 9.00
CA ASP A 106 -5.47 1.97 10.42
C ASP A 106 -4.19 1.76 11.26
N ASP A 107 -3.28 0.88 10.81
CA ASP A 107 -2.00 0.62 11.49
C ASP A 107 -1.07 1.83 11.36
N VAL A 108 -1.01 2.45 10.17
CA VAL A 108 -0.27 3.69 9.95
C VAL A 108 -0.82 4.80 10.85
N LEU A 109 -2.14 4.99 10.86
CA LEU A 109 -2.79 5.96 11.73
C LEU A 109 -2.45 5.72 13.21
N ALA A 110 -2.46 4.47 13.66
CA ALA A 110 -2.10 4.11 15.03
C ALA A 110 -0.64 4.46 15.35
N VAL A 111 0.29 4.18 14.42
CA VAL A 111 1.71 4.57 14.59
C VAL A 111 1.87 6.08 14.67
N LEU A 112 1.25 6.85 13.77
CA LEU A 112 1.31 8.31 13.79
C LEU A 112 0.80 8.87 15.12
N ARG A 113 -0.29 8.33 15.63
CA ARG A 113 -0.88 8.71 16.93
C ARG A 113 0.03 8.37 18.12
N THR A 114 0.65 7.19 18.13
CA THR A 114 1.39 6.68 19.30
C THR A 114 2.88 6.99 19.26
N HIS A 115 3.50 6.91 18.08
CA HIS A 115 4.94 7.06 17.91
C HIS A 115 5.35 8.33 17.16
N GLY A 116 4.44 8.94 16.41
CA GLY A 116 4.74 10.04 15.50
C GLY A 116 5.29 9.54 14.17
N ILE A 117 6.05 10.38 13.49
CA ILE A 117 6.71 10.08 12.21
C ILE A 117 7.94 10.97 12.03
N CYS A 118 8.86 10.61 11.14
CA CYS A 118 9.96 11.48 10.72
C CYS A 118 9.96 11.66 9.19
N PRO A 119 10.64 12.67 8.64
CA PRO A 119 10.87 12.75 7.21
C PRO A 119 11.84 11.66 6.76
N GLU A 120 11.78 11.27 5.48
CA GLU A 120 12.63 10.23 4.88
C GLU A 120 14.13 10.52 5.09
N GLU A 121 14.54 11.78 4.97
CA GLU A 121 15.94 12.19 5.16
C GLU A 121 16.50 11.93 6.57
N ALA A 122 15.63 11.83 7.59
CA ALA A 122 16.02 11.56 8.96
C ALA A 122 16.22 10.05 9.25
N MET A 123 15.65 9.20 8.40
CA MET A 123 15.79 7.74 8.49
C MET A 123 15.71 7.17 7.07
N PRO A 124 16.73 7.39 6.26
CA PRO A 124 16.72 6.92 4.87
C PRO A 124 16.55 5.40 4.82
N ALA A 125 15.74 4.96 3.87
CA ALA A 125 15.40 3.55 3.70
C ALA A 125 16.65 2.67 3.57
N PRO A 126 16.60 1.44 4.12
CA PRO A 126 17.75 0.53 4.17
C PRO A 126 17.98 -0.22 2.87
N GLY A 127 17.70 0.35 1.74
CA GLY A 127 18.03 -0.24 0.43
C GLY A 127 19.49 -0.68 0.31
N SER A 128 20.29 -0.33 1.33
CA SER A 128 21.64 -0.86 1.58
C SER A 128 21.74 -2.39 1.63
N LEU A 129 20.65 -3.12 1.89
CA LEU A 129 20.65 -4.59 1.80
C LEU A 129 21.01 -5.11 0.41
N THR A 130 20.59 -4.41 -0.63
CA THR A 130 20.86 -4.78 -2.03
C THR A 130 21.85 -3.82 -2.69
N GLY A 131 22.20 -2.72 -2.01
CA GLY A 131 23.07 -1.67 -2.55
C GLY A 131 22.38 -0.76 -3.58
N ASP A 132 21.06 -0.85 -3.76
CA ASP A 132 20.28 -0.09 -4.73
C ASP A 132 19.25 0.86 -4.12
N SER A 133 19.26 1.03 -2.81
CA SER A 133 18.31 1.86 -2.05
C SER A 133 16.84 1.42 -2.15
N LEU A 134 16.58 0.15 -2.48
CA LEU A 134 15.24 -0.44 -2.52
C LEU A 134 15.06 -1.51 -1.45
N ALA A 135 13.90 -1.52 -0.80
CA ALA A 135 13.57 -2.49 0.24
C ALA A 135 13.52 -3.93 -0.30
N ASN A 136 14.09 -4.88 0.46
CA ASN A 136 13.96 -6.31 0.19
C ASN A 136 13.78 -7.07 1.51
N PHE A 137 12.56 -7.53 1.76
CA PHE A 137 12.18 -8.17 3.02
C PHE A 137 12.29 -9.70 2.99
N THR A 138 12.74 -10.30 1.89
CA THR A 138 12.82 -11.77 1.75
C THR A 138 13.67 -12.40 2.85
N GLU A 139 14.90 -11.92 3.06
CA GLU A 139 15.78 -12.39 4.15
C GLU A 139 15.24 -11.93 5.50
N PHE A 140 14.87 -10.67 5.61
CA PHE A 140 14.41 -10.05 6.84
C PHE A 140 13.28 -10.84 7.52
N PHE A 141 12.18 -11.11 6.81
CA PHE A 141 11.07 -11.86 7.38
C PHE A 141 11.35 -13.36 7.55
N SER A 142 12.29 -13.93 6.80
CA SER A 142 12.75 -15.30 7.03
C SER A 142 13.42 -15.48 8.40
N LEU A 143 13.99 -14.40 8.95
CA LEU A 143 14.58 -14.36 10.30
C LEU A 143 13.57 -13.89 11.35
N LEU A 144 12.79 -12.86 11.02
CA LEU A 144 11.93 -12.17 11.97
C LEU A 144 10.77 -13.06 12.43
N THR A 145 10.10 -13.76 11.52
CA THR A 145 8.95 -14.61 11.84
C THR A 145 9.35 -15.77 12.78
N PRO A 146 10.36 -16.58 12.50
CA PRO A 146 10.79 -17.63 13.44
C PRO A 146 11.23 -17.09 14.79
N TYR A 147 11.84 -15.90 14.84
CA TYR A 147 12.23 -15.27 16.10
C TYR A 147 11.03 -14.99 16.98
N VAL A 148 10.02 -14.31 16.45
CA VAL A 148 8.79 -13.95 17.19
C VAL A 148 8.03 -15.21 17.59
N GLU A 149 7.90 -16.19 16.68
CA GLU A 149 7.27 -17.49 16.95
C GLU A 149 7.95 -18.25 18.08
N ALA A 150 9.29 -18.26 18.12
CA ALA A 150 10.06 -18.91 19.20
C ALA A 150 9.78 -18.25 20.56
N VAL A 151 9.61 -16.93 20.59
CA VAL A 151 9.25 -16.18 21.79
C VAL A 151 7.79 -16.47 22.18
N ALA A 152 6.85 -16.40 21.24
CA ALA A 152 5.42 -16.58 21.49
C ALA A 152 5.08 -17.99 22.02
N LYS A 153 5.77 -19.01 21.48
CA LYS A 153 5.58 -20.42 21.85
C LYS A 153 6.48 -20.89 23.01
N ASN A 154 7.25 -19.98 23.61
CA ASN A 154 8.12 -20.31 24.72
C ASN A 154 7.31 -20.70 25.96
N LYS A 155 7.60 -21.87 26.53
CA LYS A 155 6.94 -22.40 27.73
C LYS A 155 7.56 -21.91 29.04
N ALA A 156 8.49 -20.95 28.99
CA ALA A 156 9.07 -20.34 30.19
C ALA A 156 7.98 -19.62 31.01
N GLN A 157 8.04 -19.73 32.33
CA GLN A 157 7.06 -19.06 33.21
C GLN A 157 7.13 -17.54 33.14
N LYS A 158 8.27 -16.98 32.70
CA LYS A 158 8.49 -15.54 32.56
C LYS A 158 9.39 -15.26 31.38
N LEU A 159 8.94 -14.41 30.48
CA LEU A 159 9.77 -13.89 29.40
C LEU A 159 10.69 -12.80 29.94
N SER A 160 11.96 -12.80 29.51
CA SER A 160 12.90 -11.70 29.76
C SER A 160 12.53 -10.50 28.86
N ARG A 161 13.06 -9.32 29.18
CA ARG A 161 12.92 -8.14 28.30
C ARG A 161 13.86 -8.21 27.09
N GLN A 162 14.89 -9.04 27.13
CA GLN A 162 15.92 -9.16 26.10
C GLN A 162 15.38 -9.60 24.75
N TRP A 163 14.25 -10.34 24.72
CA TRP A 163 13.63 -10.71 23.43
C TRP A 163 13.21 -9.47 22.62
N LEU A 164 12.67 -8.44 23.28
CA LEU A 164 12.24 -7.22 22.61
C LEU A 164 13.44 -6.38 22.17
N GLU A 165 14.51 -6.33 22.97
CA GLU A 165 15.77 -5.65 22.62
C GLU A 165 16.45 -6.35 21.42
N GLY A 166 16.49 -7.69 21.43
CA GLY A 166 17.01 -8.47 20.30
C GLY A 166 16.16 -8.30 19.04
N TYR A 167 14.84 -8.31 19.19
CA TYR A 167 13.90 -8.04 18.11
C TYR A 167 14.12 -6.64 17.51
N GLN A 168 14.19 -5.60 18.34
CA GLN A 168 14.46 -4.22 17.90
C GLN A 168 15.80 -4.12 17.16
N SER A 169 16.81 -4.86 17.62
CA SER A 169 18.14 -4.87 16.96
C SER A 169 18.07 -5.45 15.54
N ILE A 170 17.20 -6.45 15.32
CA ILE A 170 16.95 -6.98 13.97
C ILE A 170 16.24 -5.91 13.13
N LEU A 171 15.20 -5.27 13.65
CA LEU A 171 14.51 -4.18 12.93
C LEU A 171 15.48 -3.05 12.56
N ASP A 172 16.31 -2.61 13.50
CA ASP A 172 17.27 -1.53 13.29
C ASP A 172 18.32 -1.89 12.22
N ALA A 173 18.72 -3.17 12.15
CA ALA A 173 19.65 -3.65 11.13
C ALA A 173 19.03 -3.67 9.72
N TYR A 174 17.76 -4.03 9.61
CA TYR A 174 17.07 -4.19 8.30
C TYR A 174 16.27 -2.96 7.85
N LEU A 175 15.71 -2.18 8.76
CA LEU A 175 14.88 -1.02 8.45
C LEU A 175 15.56 0.32 8.75
N GLY A 176 16.73 0.29 9.41
CA GLY A 176 17.35 1.47 9.96
C GLY A 176 16.85 1.79 11.37
N LYS A 177 17.68 2.51 12.12
CA LYS A 177 17.38 2.91 13.48
C LYS A 177 16.46 4.14 13.49
N CYS A 178 15.29 4.00 14.11
CA CYS A 178 14.38 5.13 14.30
C CYS A 178 15.05 6.25 15.11
N PRO A 179 15.05 7.50 14.62
CA PRO A 179 15.64 8.62 15.33
C PRO A 179 14.81 8.99 16.57
N GLU A 180 15.47 9.23 17.69
CA GLU A 180 14.82 9.83 18.87
C GLU A 180 14.62 11.34 18.70
N ARG A 181 15.57 11.99 18.04
CA ARG A 181 15.57 13.41 17.65
C ARG A 181 16.23 13.56 16.28
N PHE A 182 15.77 14.56 15.52
CA PHE A 182 16.36 14.94 14.24
C PHE A 182 16.16 16.43 13.99
N THR A 183 16.93 16.98 13.04
CA THR A 183 16.76 18.37 12.58
C THR A 183 16.12 18.33 11.20
N TYR A 184 15.07 19.11 11.01
CA TYR A 184 14.39 19.28 9.73
C TYR A 184 14.12 20.78 9.52
N GLU A 185 14.53 21.33 8.37
CA GLU A 185 14.42 22.77 8.06
C GLU A 185 14.95 23.68 9.18
N GLY A 186 16.05 23.28 9.81
CA GLY A 186 16.73 24.06 10.85
C GLY A 186 16.08 23.98 12.25
N GLN A 187 15.00 23.22 12.40
CA GLN A 187 14.33 22.99 13.68
C GLN A 187 14.54 21.56 14.19
N THR A 188 14.75 21.38 15.50
CA THR A 188 14.90 20.06 16.12
C THR A 188 13.56 19.53 16.56
N TYR A 189 13.28 18.28 16.17
CA TYR A 189 12.04 17.56 16.49
C TYR A 189 12.33 16.21 17.15
N THR A 190 11.34 15.70 17.87
CA THR A 190 11.11 14.28 18.05
C THR A 190 10.09 13.80 17.01
N PRO A 191 9.95 12.51 16.72
CA PRO A 191 8.91 12.02 15.81
C PRO A 191 7.50 12.48 16.18
N LYS A 192 7.20 12.60 17.48
CA LYS A 192 5.91 13.10 17.98
C LYS A 192 5.70 14.58 17.66
N THR A 193 6.65 15.43 18.03
CA THR A 193 6.53 16.87 17.78
C THR A 193 6.56 17.22 16.30
N PHE A 194 7.19 16.39 15.48
CA PHE A 194 7.12 16.54 14.04
C PHE A 194 5.74 16.19 13.49
N ALA A 195 5.16 15.06 13.91
CA ALA A 195 3.80 14.68 13.52
C ALA A 195 2.76 15.76 13.92
N GLU A 196 2.90 16.35 15.12
CA GLU A 196 2.07 17.47 15.59
C GLU A 196 2.21 18.72 14.70
N SER A 197 3.43 19.00 14.19
CA SER A 197 3.72 20.15 13.33
C SER A 197 3.12 20.04 11.92
N LEU A 198 2.74 18.84 11.47
CA LEU A 198 2.17 18.59 10.15
C LEU A 198 0.72 19.11 9.96
N GLY A 199 0.08 19.56 11.04
CA GLY A 199 -1.28 20.10 10.99
C GLY A 199 -2.37 19.05 10.72
N LEU A 200 -2.07 17.78 10.97
CA LEU A 200 -3.02 16.67 10.86
C LEU A 200 -3.81 16.52 12.16
N ASN A 201 -5.12 16.36 12.06
CA ASN A 201 -5.96 15.92 13.16
C ASN A 201 -6.32 14.44 12.93
N PHE A 202 -5.68 13.57 13.67
CA PHE A 202 -5.83 12.12 13.48
C PHE A 202 -7.25 11.60 13.80
N ASP A 203 -8.09 12.38 14.48
CA ASP A 203 -9.48 12.04 14.74
C ASP A 203 -10.40 12.31 13.54
N GLU A 204 -9.89 12.95 12.49
CA GLU A 204 -10.63 13.20 11.25
C GLU A 204 -10.64 12.02 10.28
N TYR A 205 -9.94 10.91 10.54
CA TYR A 205 -9.82 9.80 9.61
C TYR A 205 -10.69 8.62 10.00
N VAL A 206 -11.23 7.94 8.98
CA VAL A 206 -12.21 6.86 9.14
C VAL A 206 -12.01 5.76 8.11
N SER A 207 -12.19 4.51 8.55
CA SER A 207 -12.27 3.33 7.69
C SER A 207 -13.73 3.01 7.38
N ILE A 208 -14.05 2.78 6.10
CA ILE A 208 -15.41 2.45 5.62
C ILE A 208 -15.36 1.19 4.77
N THR A 209 -16.36 0.35 4.93
CA THR A 209 -16.51 -0.91 4.18
C THR A 209 -17.94 -1.14 3.72
N SER A 210 -18.20 -2.24 2.99
CA SER A 210 -19.52 -2.56 2.47
C SER A 210 -19.71 -4.08 2.38
N PHE A 211 -20.21 -4.70 3.46
CA PHE A 211 -20.47 -6.14 3.52
C PHE A 211 -21.82 -6.44 4.18
N THR A 212 -22.51 -7.51 3.74
CA THR A 212 -23.86 -7.87 4.20
C THR A 212 -23.88 -8.82 5.40
N HIS A 213 -22.74 -9.43 5.75
CA HIS A 213 -22.64 -10.29 6.93
C HIS A 213 -22.67 -9.52 8.25
N HIS A 214 -22.56 -8.18 8.19
CA HIS A 214 -22.87 -7.27 9.30
C HIS A 214 -23.93 -6.24 8.86
N PRO A 215 -24.77 -5.73 9.78
CA PRO A 215 -25.76 -4.71 9.44
C PRO A 215 -25.12 -3.43 8.89
N PHE A 216 -25.73 -2.82 7.88
CA PHE A 216 -25.33 -1.49 7.44
C PHE A 216 -25.62 -0.45 8.53
N GLY A 217 -24.81 0.61 8.59
CA GLY A 217 -24.92 1.64 9.62
C GLY A 217 -24.28 1.24 10.95
N THR A 218 -23.48 0.18 10.99
CA THR A 218 -22.78 -0.29 12.20
C THR A 218 -21.27 -0.32 12.00
N TRP A 219 -20.55 -0.38 13.12
CA TRP A 219 -19.10 -0.52 13.17
C TRP A 219 -18.73 -1.96 13.48
N PHE A 220 -17.78 -2.51 12.74
CA PHE A 220 -17.23 -3.84 13.02
C PHE A 220 -15.76 -3.94 12.56
N THR A 221 -15.06 -4.95 13.04
CA THR A 221 -13.72 -5.29 12.57
C THR A 221 -13.84 -6.22 11.38
N ILE A 222 -13.30 -5.82 10.23
CA ILE A 222 -13.32 -6.67 9.02
C ILE A 222 -12.49 -7.92 9.27
N GLU A 223 -13.04 -9.08 8.98
CA GLU A 223 -12.42 -10.39 9.12
C GLU A 223 -11.43 -10.64 7.96
N ALA A 224 -10.33 -9.89 7.98
CA ALA A 224 -9.25 -10.02 7.00
C ALA A 224 -7.94 -10.43 7.71
N PRO A 225 -7.18 -11.40 7.16
CA PRO A 225 -6.02 -11.99 7.83
C PRO A 225 -4.94 -10.99 8.27
N TYR A 226 -4.77 -9.87 7.54
CA TYR A 226 -3.75 -8.86 7.83
C TYR A 226 -4.22 -7.77 8.81
N LYS A 227 -5.49 -7.80 9.23
CA LYS A 227 -6.01 -6.85 10.23
C LYS A 227 -5.80 -7.39 11.64
N TRP A 228 -4.53 -7.51 12.05
CA TRP A 228 -4.14 -8.00 13.36
C TRP A 228 -4.55 -7.05 14.49
N ARG A 229 -4.57 -5.74 14.24
CA ARG A 229 -5.09 -4.73 15.15
C ARG A 229 -6.62 -4.63 14.98
N PRO A 230 -7.42 -4.79 16.05
CA PRO A 230 -8.89 -4.76 15.97
C PRO A 230 -9.39 -3.31 15.77
N GLN A 231 -9.30 -2.82 14.55
CA GLN A 231 -9.80 -1.50 14.16
C GLN A 231 -11.18 -1.62 13.52
N LEU A 232 -12.06 -0.68 13.85
CA LEU A 232 -13.43 -0.66 13.37
C LEU A 232 -13.55 0.05 12.01
N SER A 233 -14.33 -0.55 11.12
CA SER A 233 -14.76 0.06 9.86
C SER A 233 -16.27 0.30 9.89
N TYR A 234 -16.72 1.43 9.36
CA TYR A 234 -18.14 1.73 9.25
C TYR A 234 -18.74 1.08 8.02
N ASN A 235 -19.81 0.33 8.19
CA ASN A 235 -20.44 -0.47 7.14
C ASN A 235 -21.52 0.29 6.40
N VAL A 236 -21.39 0.44 5.09
CA VAL A 236 -22.36 1.12 4.25
C VAL A 236 -22.80 0.25 3.05
N PRO A 237 -23.97 0.48 2.44
CA PRO A 237 -24.32 -0.18 1.18
C PRO A 237 -23.31 0.14 0.06
N LEU A 238 -23.10 -0.79 -0.87
CA LEU A 238 -22.15 -0.64 -1.99
C LEU A 238 -22.32 0.67 -2.77
N LYS A 239 -23.55 1.03 -3.09
CA LYS A 239 -23.83 2.30 -3.78
C LYS A 239 -23.29 3.51 -2.99
N LYS A 240 -23.46 3.49 -1.67
CA LYS A 240 -22.96 4.56 -0.79
C LYS A 240 -21.43 4.56 -0.72
N LEU A 241 -20.78 3.38 -0.71
CA LEU A 241 -19.32 3.27 -0.74
C LEU A 241 -18.74 3.98 -1.98
N ILE A 242 -19.27 3.69 -3.17
CA ILE A 242 -18.81 4.31 -4.42
C ILE A 242 -19.13 5.81 -4.44
N GLN A 243 -20.30 6.21 -3.97
CA GLN A 243 -20.65 7.62 -3.83
C GLN A 243 -19.67 8.38 -2.93
N ILE A 244 -19.25 7.80 -1.81
CA ILE A 244 -18.26 8.39 -0.89
C ILE A 244 -16.93 8.63 -1.60
N ILE A 245 -16.45 7.68 -2.39
CA ILE A 245 -15.21 7.85 -3.17
C ILE A 245 -15.36 9.02 -4.16
N ASP A 246 -16.45 9.04 -4.93
CA ASP A 246 -16.72 10.08 -5.92
C ASP A 246 -16.78 11.46 -5.26
N GLU A 247 -17.56 11.61 -4.19
CA GLU A 247 -17.72 12.85 -3.44
C GLU A 247 -16.40 13.34 -2.84
N ALA A 248 -15.58 12.43 -2.28
CA ALA A 248 -14.28 12.78 -1.73
C ALA A 248 -13.35 13.33 -2.81
N ILE A 249 -13.26 12.66 -3.97
CA ILE A 249 -12.43 13.12 -5.08
C ILE A 249 -12.88 14.49 -5.61
N GLU A 250 -14.19 14.70 -5.79
CA GLU A 250 -14.73 15.99 -6.24
C GLU A 250 -14.41 17.13 -5.27
N GLN A 251 -14.42 16.87 -3.97
CA GLN A 251 -14.08 17.86 -2.93
C GLN A 251 -12.58 18.08 -2.76
N GLY A 252 -11.71 17.43 -3.53
CA GLY A 252 -10.26 17.62 -3.47
C GLY A 252 -9.53 16.71 -2.49
N TYR A 253 -10.21 15.70 -1.92
CA TYR A 253 -9.59 14.69 -1.06
C TYR A 253 -9.07 13.51 -1.88
N THR A 254 -8.15 12.77 -1.30
CA THR A 254 -7.73 11.45 -1.78
C THR A 254 -8.36 10.36 -0.92
N VAL A 255 -8.36 9.13 -1.42
CA VAL A 255 -8.92 7.96 -0.71
C VAL A 255 -7.92 6.83 -0.74
N CYS A 256 -7.47 6.37 0.44
CA CYS A 256 -6.67 5.16 0.55
C CYS A 256 -7.59 3.95 0.34
N TRP A 257 -7.28 3.09 -0.61
CA TRP A 257 -8.07 1.94 -1.03
C TRP A 257 -7.34 0.64 -0.68
N GLY A 258 -7.98 -0.22 0.09
CA GLY A 258 -7.52 -1.58 0.36
C GLY A 258 -8.43 -2.60 -0.32
N GLY A 259 -7.85 -3.54 -1.07
CA GLY A 259 -8.63 -4.52 -1.82
C GLY A 259 -7.78 -5.58 -2.49
N ASP A 260 -8.34 -6.24 -3.49
CA ASP A 260 -7.74 -7.33 -4.22
C ASP A 260 -7.17 -6.87 -5.58
N VAL A 261 -5.92 -7.23 -5.85
CA VAL A 261 -5.24 -7.02 -7.14
C VAL A 261 -4.72 -8.33 -7.74
N SER A 262 -5.06 -9.46 -7.14
CA SER A 262 -4.65 -10.79 -7.60
C SER A 262 -5.51 -11.34 -8.73
N GLY A 263 -6.71 -10.77 -8.94
CA GLY A 263 -7.68 -11.20 -9.95
C GLY A 263 -7.24 -10.91 -11.40
N ASN A 264 -7.83 -11.65 -12.33
CA ASN A 264 -7.50 -11.59 -13.78
C ASN A 264 -7.73 -10.22 -14.44
N GLY A 265 -8.52 -9.34 -13.81
CA GLY A 265 -8.81 -8.00 -14.33
C GLY A 265 -7.73 -6.97 -14.06
N PHE A 266 -6.79 -7.26 -13.16
CA PHE A 266 -5.69 -6.37 -12.81
C PHE A 266 -4.45 -6.73 -13.60
N ASP A 267 -3.93 -5.80 -14.40
CA ASP A 267 -2.68 -5.99 -15.11
C ASP A 267 -1.53 -5.18 -14.49
N ARG A 268 -0.30 -5.55 -14.82
CA ARG A 268 0.89 -4.86 -14.32
C ARG A 268 1.30 -3.67 -15.18
N GLN A 269 0.54 -3.37 -16.23
CA GLN A 269 0.82 -2.25 -17.13
C GLN A 269 0.04 -0.99 -16.74
N GLY A 270 -0.89 -1.09 -15.82
CA GLY A 270 -1.59 0.06 -15.25
C GLY A 270 -3.11 0.07 -15.49
N LEU A 271 -3.71 -1.08 -15.76
CA LEU A 271 -5.15 -1.23 -15.93
C LEU A 271 -5.75 -2.19 -14.92
N ALA A 272 -6.97 -1.88 -14.44
CA ALA A 272 -7.81 -2.81 -13.72
C ALA A 272 -9.23 -2.77 -14.28
N LEU A 273 -9.65 -3.85 -14.92
CA LEU A 273 -10.88 -3.94 -15.69
C LEU A 273 -11.84 -4.95 -15.08
N GLU A 274 -13.14 -4.65 -15.14
CA GLU A 274 -14.19 -5.53 -14.64
C GLU A 274 -15.47 -5.35 -15.48
N GLU A 275 -15.83 -6.38 -16.22
CA GLU A 275 -17.01 -6.37 -17.07
C GLU A 275 -18.30 -6.76 -16.31
N THR A 276 -18.15 -7.40 -15.14
CA THR A 276 -19.29 -7.77 -14.30
C THR A 276 -19.94 -6.53 -13.71
N GLN A 277 -21.26 -6.42 -13.90
CA GLN A 277 -22.01 -5.36 -13.22
C GLN A 277 -22.02 -5.60 -11.71
N PRO A 278 -21.56 -4.62 -10.91
CA PRO A 278 -21.44 -4.78 -9.47
C PRO A 278 -22.80 -4.78 -8.80
N THR A 279 -23.03 -5.77 -7.95
CA THR A 279 -24.14 -5.80 -7.01
C THR A 279 -23.61 -6.09 -5.62
N GLN A 280 -24.41 -5.77 -4.59
CA GLN A 280 -24.06 -6.04 -3.19
C GLN A 280 -23.84 -7.54 -2.96
N GLU A 281 -24.64 -8.38 -3.58
CA GLU A 281 -24.59 -9.83 -3.44
C GLU A 281 -23.31 -10.41 -4.07
N LYS A 282 -22.97 -9.96 -5.29
CA LYS A 282 -21.73 -10.40 -5.97
C LYS A 282 -20.48 -9.99 -5.20
N ARG A 283 -20.49 -8.77 -4.65
CA ARG A 283 -19.41 -8.28 -3.81
C ARG A 283 -19.26 -9.15 -2.56
N GLN A 284 -20.36 -9.44 -1.85
CA GLN A 284 -20.34 -10.31 -0.67
C GLN A 284 -19.86 -11.72 -1.03
N GLN A 285 -20.39 -12.28 -2.13
CA GLN A 285 -19.99 -13.60 -2.60
C GLN A 285 -18.49 -13.69 -2.83
N ARG A 286 -17.88 -12.71 -3.53
CA ARG A 286 -16.42 -12.70 -3.78
C ARG A 286 -15.61 -12.68 -2.49
N PHE A 287 -16.05 -11.94 -1.49
CA PHE A 287 -15.41 -11.91 -0.19
C PHE A 287 -15.53 -13.28 0.53
N ASP A 288 -16.71 -13.86 0.54
CA ASP A 288 -17.00 -15.14 1.21
C ASP A 288 -16.28 -16.33 0.56
N THR A 289 -16.07 -16.28 -0.76
CA THR A 289 -15.40 -17.33 -1.54
C THR A 289 -13.89 -17.08 -1.75
N TRP A 290 -13.35 -16.00 -1.22
CA TRP A 290 -11.95 -15.59 -1.39
C TRP A 290 -11.57 -15.24 -2.84
N ASP A 291 -12.56 -14.97 -3.71
CA ASP A 291 -12.35 -14.43 -5.06
C ASP A 291 -11.93 -12.96 -5.03
N ALA A 292 -12.22 -12.26 -3.93
CA ALA A 292 -11.69 -10.96 -3.62
C ALA A 292 -11.18 -10.94 -2.19
N THR A 293 -9.87 -10.80 -2.03
CA THR A 293 -9.18 -10.76 -0.74
C THR A 293 -8.70 -9.36 -0.41
N TYR A 294 -8.00 -9.22 0.71
CA TYR A 294 -7.25 -8.01 1.03
C TYR A 294 -5.76 -8.31 0.85
N ASP A 295 -5.20 -7.95 -0.29
CA ASP A 295 -3.81 -8.23 -0.65
C ASP A 295 -3.00 -7.00 -1.07
N HIS A 296 -3.65 -5.86 -1.32
CA HIS A 296 -2.95 -4.64 -1.73
C HIS A 296 -3.63 -3.35 -1.24
N VAL A 297 -2.83 -2.29 -1.11
CA VAL A 297 -3.31 -0.94 -0.78
C VAL A 297 -2.74 0.06 -1.78
N MET A 298 -3.60 0.96 -2.26
CA MET A 298 -3.28 2.00 -3.23
C MET A 298 -3.98 3.31 -2.87
N LEU A 299 -3.63 4.41 -3.56
CA LEU A 299 -4.20 5.73 -3.31
C LEU A 299 -5.04 6.21 -4.50
N ILE A 300 -6.36 6.30 -4.35
CA ILE A 300 -7.25 6.92 -5.33
C ILE A 300 -7.11 8.43 -5.21
N TYR A 301 -6.82 9.11 -6.33
CA TYR A 301 -6.63 10.56 -6.34
C TYR A 301 -7.35 11.30 -7.46
N GLY A 302 -8.06 10.58 -8.33
CA GLY A 302 -8.78 11.21 -9.44
C GLY A 302 -9.74 10.30 -10.15
N THR A 303 -10.36 10.85 -11.20
CA THR A 303 -11.31 10.19 -12.07
C THR A 303 -10.99 10.43 -13.55
N ALA A 304 -11.33 9.47 -14.40
CA ALA A 304 -11.14 9.54 -15.84
C ALA A 304 -12.26 8.79 -16.57
N LYS A 305 -12.37 9.06 -17.88
CA LYS A 305 -13.19 8.26 -18.81
C LYS A 305 -12.30 7.70 -19.91
N ASP A 306 -12.59 6.48 -20.35
CA ASP A 306 -11.98 5.95 -21.56
C ASP A 306 -12.67 6.49 -22.83
N GLN A 307 -12.15 6.09 -24.00
CA GLN A 307 -12.69 6.48 -25.31
C GLN A 307 -14.14 6.03 -25.57
N ASN A 308 -14.67 5.11 -24.75
CA ASN A 308 -16.04 4.61 -24.81
C ASN A 308 -16.94 5.25 -23.74
N GLY A 309 -16.42 6.19 -22.96
CA GLY A 309 -17.14 6.87 -21.89
C GLY A 309 -17.29 6.06 -20.60
N ARG A 310 -16.55 4.93 -20.44
CA ARG A 310 -16.55 4.16 -19.19
C ARG A 310 -15.77 4.90 -18.11
N ASP A 311 -16.27 4.79 -16.87
CA ASP A 311 -15.70 5.49 -15.72
C ASP A 311 -14.55 4.72 -15.06
N PHE A 312 -13.47 5.45 -14.77
CA PHE A 312 -12.27 4.95 -14.10
C PHE A 312 -11.85 5.87 -12.96
N TYR A 313 -11.17 5.30 -11.98
CA TYR A 313 -10.38 6.05 -11.00
C TYR A 313 -8.91 6.10 -11.42
N LEU A 314 -8.27 7.22 -11.10
CA LEU A 314 -6.81 7.35 -11.13
C LEU A 314 -6.27 6.89 -9.77
N VAL A 315 -5.41 5.90 -9.78
CA VAL A 315 -4.92 5.25 -8.56
C VAL A 315 -3.39 5.20 -8.58
N LYS A 316 -2.76 5.86 -7.61
CA LYS A 316 -1.31 5.81 -7.40
C LYS A 316 -0.94 4.48 -6.75
N ASN A 317 -0.03 3.73 -7.37
CA ASN A 317 0.56 2.52 -6.83
C ASN A 317 1.92 2.82 -6.19
N SER A 318 2.51 1.85 -5.52
CA SER A 318 3.81 1.91 -4.85
C SER A 318 4.87 0.99 -5.47
N TRP A 319 4.85 0.85 -6.81
CA TRP A 319 5.81 0.01 -7.55
C TRP A 319 6.75 0.82 -8.45
N GLY A 320 7.07 2.06 -8.02
CA GLY A 320 7.83 3.01 -8.83
C GLY A 320 7.06 3.48 -10.07
N GLU A 321 7.72 4.20 -10.95
CA GLU A 321 7.16 4.66 -12.22
C GLU A 321 7.04 3.51 -13.24
N SER A 322 6.48 2.38 -12.83
CA SER A 322 6.27 1.19 -13.66
C SER A 322 4.98 1.29 -14.48
N GLY A 323 4.86 0.40 -15.48
CA GLY A 323 3.70 0.32 -16.36
C GLY A 323 3.60 1.46 -17.38
N ASP A 324 2.55 1.43 -18.18
CA ASP A 324 2.33 2.39 -19.30
C ASP A 324 2.01 3.81 -18.80
N TYR A 325 1.56 3.94 -17.54
CA TYR A 325 1.10 5.20 -16.95
C TYR A 325 1.96 5.64 -15.75
N LYS A 326 3.24 5.23 -15.71
CA LYS A 326 4.25 5.72 -14.76
C LYS A 326 3.80 5.62 -13.30
N GLY A 327 3.36 4.45 -12.86
CA GLY A 327 2.93 4.19 -11.49
C GLY A 327 1.50 4.63 -11.15
N THR A 328 0.75 5.14 -12.12
CA THR A 328 -0.71 5.31 -12.04
C THR A 328 -1.43 4.12 -12.65
N TRP A 329 -2.48 3.65 -12.01
CA TRP A 329 -3.41 2.68 -12.54
C TRP A 329 -4.75 3.35 -12.86
N TYR A 330 -5.31 3.02 -14.03
CA TYR A 330 -6.68 3.33 -14.38
C TYR A 330 -7.55 2.15 -13.98
N MET A 331 -8.24 2.28 -12.85
CA MET A 331 -9.08 1.23 -12.30
C MET A 331 -10.54 1.51 -12.59
N GLN A 332 -11.20 0.62 -13.35
CA GLN A 332 -12.62 0.76 -13.68
C GLN A 332 -13.46 0.79 -12.40
N LYS A 333 -14.50 1.64 -12.36
CA LYS A 333 -15.36 1.75 -11.17
C LYS A 333 -16.00 0.42 -10.76
N ASN A 334 -16.32 -0.45 -11.72
CA ASN A 334 -16.82 -1.79 -11.45
C ASN A 334 -15.78 -2.65 -10.71
N TYR A 335 -14.49 -2.52 -11.10
CA TYR A 335 -13.40 -3.23 -10.42
C TYR A 335 -13.31 -2.81 -8.95
N ILE A 336 -13.25 -1.51 -8.70
CA ILE A 336 -13.26 -0.97 -7.34
C ILE A 336 -14.49 -1.44 -6.56
N ALA A 337 -15.69 -1.40 -7.16
CA ALA A 337 -16.92 -1.81 -6.49
C ALA A 337 -16.89 -3.27 -6.00
N LEU A 338 -16.31 -4.18 -6.79
CA LEU A 338 -16.32 -5.61 -6.47
C LEU A 338 -15.12 -6.08 -5.65
N ASN A 339 -13.96 -5.39 -5.75
CA ASN A 339 -12.71 -5.86 -5.17
C ASN A 339 -12.21 -5.03 -3.97
N THR A 340 -12.97 -4.04 -3.50
CA THR A 340 -12.63 -3.24 -2.30
C THR A 340 -12.86 -4.04 -1.03
N THR A 341 -11.90 -4.11 -0.14
CA THR A 341 -12.12 -4.57 1.25
C THR A 341 -12.53 -3.39 2.12
N TYR A 342 -11.79 -2.29 2.08
CA TYR A 342 -12.13 -1.06 2.78
C TYR A 342 -11.60 0.16 2.00
N ILE A 343 -12.12 1.32 2.35
CA ILE A 343 -11.52 2.61 2.04
C ILE A 343 -11.20 3.35 3.34
N PHE A 344 -10.13 4.16 3.30
CA PHE A 344 -9.75 5.01 4.42
C PHE A 344 -9.59 6.44 3.91
N LEU A 345 -10.25 7.40 4.59
CA LEU A 345 -10.31 8.78 4.13
C LEU A 345 -10.54 9.77 5.28
N ASN A 346 -10.41 11.05 4.97
CA ASN A 346 -10.79 12.11 5.89
C ASN A 346 -12.32 12.21 5.97
N LYS A 347 -12.90 12.12 7.17
CA LYS A 347 -14.36 12.18 7.37
C LYS A 347 -14.98 13.50 6.96
N ASN A 348 -14.19 14.59 6.87
CA ASN A 348 -14.67 15.88 6.38
C ASN A 348 -14.99 15.86 4.87
N ALA A 349 -14.58 14.83 4.14
CA ALA A 349 -15.00 14.56 2.77
C ALA A 349 -16.42 13.95 2.68
N LEU A 350 -17.00 13.53 3.79
CA LEU A 350 -18.34 12.94 3.84
C LEU A 350 -19.37 14.05 3.88
N LEU A 351 -20.29 14.10 2.91
CA LEU A 351 -21.40 15.06 2.88
C LEU A 351 -22.44 14.80 3.97
N THR A 352 -22.49 13.59 4.48
CA THR A 352 -23.31 13.16 5.62
C THR A 352 -22.45 12.35 6.57
N ALA A 353 -22.50 12.69 7.85
CA ALA A 353 -21.78 11.91 8.87
C ALA A 353 -22.16 10.42 8.79
N PRO A 354 -21.20 9.51 8.98
CA PRO A 354 -21.47 8.10 9.04
C PRO A 354 -22.30 7.73 10.26
#